data_2ad2914359e49225b5a994e0f7796c26
#
_entry.id   2ad2914359e49225b5a994e0f7796c26
#
_cell.length_a   1.000
_cell.length_b   1.000
_cell.length_c   1.000
_cell.angle_alpha   90.00
_cell.angle_beta   90.00
_cell.angle_gamma   90.00
#
_symmetry.space_group_name_H-M   'P 1'
#
loop_
_entity.id
_entity.type
_entity.pdbx_description
1 polymer ?
#
loop_
_entity_poly.entity_id
_entity_poly.type
_entity_poly.pdbx_seq_one_letter_code
_entity_poly.pdbx_strand_id
1 'polypeptide(L)'
;TDFRVLSCTTRIHHLYTDNINYLNTADIESMEILKDPSSLAIFGVRGANGVIIITTKRAKIGKTMVNINSSVGWKVIYDRVGVTNAEEFKMLYNEQLISQGSDPYDYTQWTGNTDWQNEIFQTGFLTNNNVSITGATDKSKFYLGLGYVMEEGSIKTEKLNKFTVNLNSEYSVTDFLRFGFQLNGVRAKYPDAKGVDGALKAAPIAPTHDLESGLIHTLPDFQRAQVWNPLIETELRGAHNKSENYRVAGNVFGEIDILKNLTFKATFSMDYASSQGRSYSPLIYVYNPDVEGGKERLTERESVNQSKSTSLAA
;
A
#
# COMPACT_ATOMS: atom_id res chain seq x y z
N THR A 1 -4.29 -18.84 1.34
CA THR A 1 -4.57 -19.12 2.77
C THR A 1 -4.73 -17.77 3.45
N ASP A 2 -5.98 -17.36 3.62
CA ASP A 2 -6.33 -16.08 4.25
C ASP A 2 -6.22 -16.22 5.75
N PHE A 3 -5.16 -15.64 6.32
CA PHE A 3 -5.05 -15.48 7.76
C PHE A 3 -5.81 -14.23 8.20
N ARG A 4 -6.64 -14.35 9.23
CA ARG A 4 -7.29 -13.20 9.85
C ARG A 4 -6.45 -12.66 10.98
N VAL A 5 -6.30 -11.35 11.04
CA VAL A 5 -5.50 -10.67 12.04
C VAL A 5 -6.41 -10.19 13.17
N LEU A 6 -6.07 -10.57 14.38
CA LEU A 6 -6.69 -10.08 15.60
C LEU A 6 -5.71 -9.15 16.31
N SER A 7 -6.06 -7.89 16.46
CA SER A 7 -5.35 -7.02 17.38
C SER A 7 -5.95 -7.21 18.77
N CYS A 8 -5.21 -7.86 19.66
CA CYS A 8 -5.63 -8.10 21.04
C CYS A 8 -4.83 -7.22 22.00
N THR A 9 -5.52 -6.42 22.76
CA THR A 9 -5.00 -5.77 23.94
C THR A 9 -5.71 -6.35 25.16
N THR A 10 -5.04 -7.27 25.85
CA THR A 10 -5.41 -7.93 27.12
C THR A 10 -6.90 -8.07 27.47
N ARG A 11 -7.33 -9.33 27.54
CA ARG A 11 -8.62 -9.82 28.04
C ARG A 11 -9.86 -9.32 27.27
N ILE A 12 -10.20 -10.06 26.18
CA ILE A 12 -11.55 -10.24 25.63
C ILE A 12 -12.11 -9.12 24.74
N HIS A 13 -11.31 -8.31 24.02
CA HIS A 13 -11.87 -7.53 22.92
C HIS A 13 -10.96 -7.57 21.70
N HIS A 14 -11.41 -8.29 20.68
CA HIS A 14 -10.67 -8.49 19.44
C HIS A 14 -11.22 -7.57 18.37
N LEU A 15 -10.38 -6.67 17.86
CA LEU A 15 -10.64 -6.01 16.60
C LEU A 15 -10.28 -6.97 15.46
N TYR A 16 -11.28 -7.45 14.76
CA TYR A 16 -11.08 -8.35 13.63
C TYR A 16 -10.76 -7.57 12.37
N THR A 17 -9.70 -7.95 11.69
CA THR A 17 -9.30 -7.32 10.44
C THR A 17 -8.59 -8.33 9.55
N ASP A 18 -8.79 -8.19 8.27
CA ASP A 18 -8.16 -9.03 7.25
C ASP A 18 -6.85 -8.41 6.74
N ASN A 19 -6.44 -7.23 7.26
CA ASN A 19 -5.25 -6.52 6.80
C ASN A 19 -4.48 -5.89 7.96
N ILE A 20 -3.20 -6.21 8.09
CA ILE A 20 -2.28 -5.69 9.10
C ILE A 20 -1.60 -4.37 8.70
N ASN A 21 -1.75 -3.93 7.47
CA ASN A 21 -1.04 -2.76 6.95
C ASN A 21 -1.39 -1.44 7.66
N TYR A 22 -2.46 -1.41 8.46
CA TYR A 22 -2.82 -0.23 9.26
C TYR A 22 -2.10 -0.16 10.59
N LEU A 23 -1.43 -1.23 11.04
CA LEU A 23 -0.63 -1.19 12.28
C LEU A 23 0.75 -0.62 11.99
N ASN A 24 1.28 0.07 13.01
CA ASN A 24 2.68 0.44 13.03
C ASN A 24 3.48 -0.68 13.70
N THR A 25 4.44 -1.24 12.99
CA THR A 25 5.29 -2.33 13.52
C THR A 25 6.08 -1.90 14.75
N ALA A 26 6.41 -0.62 14.88
CA ALA A 26 7.10 -0.09 16.05
C ALA A 26 6.25 -0.15 17.34
N ASP A 27 4.93 -0.20 17.22
CA ASP A 27 3.99 -0.29 18.35
C ASP A 27 3.66 -1.75 18.74
N ILE A 28 4.17 -2.74 18.04
CA ILE A 28 3.92 -4.15 18.33
C ILE A 28 4.85 -4.59 19.47
N GLU A 29 4.29 -5.22 20.51
CA GLU A 29 5.02 -5.88 21.60
C GLU A 29 5.23 -7.36 21.30
N SER A 30 4.18 -8.07 20.83
CA SER A 30 4.27 -9.47 20.44
C SER A 30 3.28 -9.81 19.32
N MET A 31 3.59 -10.88 18.60
CA MET A 31 2.74 -11.46 17.59
C MET A 31 2.68 -12.98 17.80
N GLU A 32 1.48 -13.52 17.90
CA GLU A 32 1.21 -14.94 18.09
C GLU A 32 0.35 -15.45 16.94
N ILE A 33 0.73 -16.60 16.38
CA ILE A 33 0.00 -17.22 15.27
C ILE A 33 -0.65 -18.50 15.78
N LEU A 34 -1.97 -18.51 15.88
CA LEU A 34 -2.76 -19.66 16.27
C LEU A 34 -3.16 -20.47 15.03
N LYS A 35 -2.76 -21.72 14.97
CA LYS A 35 -3.06 -22.65 13.88
C LYS A 35 -3.78 -23.90 14.36
N ASP A 36 -3.70 -24.17 15.67
CA ASP A 36 -4.27 -25.35 16.29
C ASP A 36 -5.79 -25.20 16.49
N PRO A 37 -6.62 -26.19 16.09
CA PRO A 37 -8.07 -26.11 16.19
C PRO A 37 -8.58 -25.85 17.62
N SER A 38 -7.92 -26.37 18.64
CA SER A 38 -8.29 -26.15 20.03
C SER A 38 -8.16 -24.69 20.45
N SER A 39 -7.09 -24.03 20.01
CA SER A 39 -6.83 -22.59 20.24
C SER A 39 -7.78 -21.71 19.43
N LEU A 40 -8.23 -22.20 18.28
CA LEU A 40 -9.12 -21.46 17.37
C LEU A 40 -10.59 -21.53 17.78
N ALA A 41 -11.00 -22.51 18.58
CA ALA A 41 -12.39 -22.75 18.97
C ALA A 41 -13.06 -21.52 19.61
N ILE A 42 -12.30 -20.73 20.39
CA ILE A 42 -12.81 -19.51 21.03
C ILE A 42 -13.14 -18.39 20.04
N PHE A 43 -12.62 -18.46 18.81
CA PHE A 43 -12.85 -17.47 17.76
C PHE A 43 -13.97 -17.85 16.80
N GLY A 44 -14.57 -19.06 16.99
CA GLY A 44 -15.66 -19.58 16.18
C GLY A 44 -15.30 -19.66 14.70
N VAL A 45 -16.31 -19.50 13.82
CA VAL A 45 -16.14 -19.60 12.37
C VAL A 45 -15.10 -18.62 11.80
N ARG A 46 -14.91 -17.48 12.46
CA ARG A 46 -13.93 -16.47 12.02
C ARG A 46 -12.48 -16.93 12.18
N GLY A 47 -12.23 -17.91 13.04
CA GLY A 47 -10.91 -18.50 13.24
C GLY A 47 -10.55 -19.64 12.30
N ALA A 48 -11.46 -20.09 11.40
CA ALA A 48 -11.30 -21.31 10.60
C ALA A 48 -10.00 -21.40 9.78
N ASN A 49 -9.48 -20.27 9.31
CA ASN A 49 -8.25 -20.21 8.51
C ASN A 49 -6.97 -19.87 9.33
N GLY A 50 -7.09 -19.81 10.65
CA GLY A 50 -6.04 -19.37 11.55
C GLY A 50 -6.24 -17.96 12.07
N VAL A 51 -5.54 -17.64 13.15
CA VAL A 51 -5.65 -16.35 13.85
C VAL A 51 -4.26 -15.81 14.15
N ILE A 52 -4.03 -14.55 13.87
CA ILE A 52 -2.83 -13.82 14.28
C ILE A 52 -3.23 -12.85 15.38
N ILE A 53 -2.70 -13.07 16.59
CA ILE A 53 -2.90 -12.17 17.72
C ILE A 53 -1.75 -11.18 17.75
N ILE A 54 -2.06 -9.89 17.71
CA ILE A 54 -1.07 -8.83 17.81
C ILE A 54 -1.31 -8.06 19.11
N THR A 55 -0.30 -8.05 19.98
CA THR A 55 -0.31 -7.27 21.21
C THR A 55 0.49 -5.99 20.99
N THR A 56 -0.15 -4.84 21.22
CA THR A 56 0.52 -3.55 21.13
C THR A 56 1.18 -3.17 22.44
N LYS A 57 2.25 -2.36 22.37
CA LYS A 57 3.00 -1.88 23.52
C LYS A 57 2.10 -1.12 24.49
N ARG A 58 2.36 -1.31 25.79
CA ARG A 58 1.70 -0.67 26.91
C ARG A 58 2.71 -0.06 27.87
N ALA A 59 2.26 0.91 28.65
CA ALA A 59 3.07 1.46 29.71
C ALA A 59 3.30 0.42 30.82
N LYS A 60 4.55 0.32 31.26
CA LYS A 60 4.95 -0.40 32.47
C LYS A 60 5.24 0.62 33.56
N ILE A 61 4.92 0.28 34.83
CA ILE A 61 5.16 1.17 35.98
C ILE A 61 6.61 1.65 35.97
N GLY A 62 6.80 2.96 36.02
CA GLY A 62 8.13 3.57 35.96
C GLY A 62 8.06 5.03 35.53
N LYS A 63 9.23 5.62 35.31
CA LYS A 63 9.36 7.00 34.81
C LYS A 63 8.79 7.11 33.39
N THR A 64 8.24 8.28 33.08
CA THR A 64 7.85 8.62 31.71
C THR A 64 9.07 8.52 30.79
N MET A 65 8.94 7.77 29.70
CA MET A 65 9.97 7.58 28.69
C MET A 65 9.47 8.07 27.33
N VAL A 66 10.37 8.72 26.61
CA VAL A 66 10.18 9.08 25.20
C VAL A 66 11.13 8.24 24.37
N ASN A 67 10.60 7.51 23.40
CA ASN A 67 11.41 6.74 22.46
C ASN A 67 11.23 7.33 21.07
N ILE A 68 12.35 7.58 20.41
CA ILE A 68 12.40 8.04 19.02
C ILE A 68 13.16 7.01 18.22
N ASN A 69 12.55 6.53 17.15
CA ASN A 69 13.15 5.58 16.23
C ASN A 69 12.99 6.11 14.81
N SER A 70 14.09 6.33 14.13
CA SER A 70 14.11 6.84 12.75
C SER A 70 15.03 5.96 11.91
N SER A 71 14.56 5.57 10.76
CA SER A 71 15.35 4.83 9.77
C SER A 71 15.17 5.42 8.39
N VAL A 72 16.23 5.37 7.61
CA VAL A 72 16.24 5.74 6.20
C VAL A 72 16.88 4.62 5.39
N GLY A 73 16.46 4.48 4.14
CA GLY A 73 16.98 3.47 3.24
C GLY A 73 16.69 3.80 1.79
N TRP A 74 17.29 3.00 0.91
CA TRP A 74 17.04 3.06 -0.52
C TRP A 74 16.60 1.70 -1.01
N LYS A 75 15.65 1.71 -1.94
CA LYS A 75 15.12 0.53 -2.60
C LYS A 75 15.65 0.49 -4.02
N VAL A 76 16.45 -0.52 -4.32
CA VAL A 76 17.09 -0.69 -5.63
C VAL A 76 16.59 -2.00 -6.24
N ILE A 77 16.30 -1.99 -7.54
CA ILE A 77 16.03 -3.22 -8.27
C ILE A 77 17.37 -3.89 -8.55
N TYR A 78 17.55 -5.07 -7.99
CA TYR A 78 18.78 -5.84 -8.13
C TYR A 78 18.85 -6.60 -9.45
N ASP A 79 17.71 -7.13 -9.90
CA ASP A 79 17.62 -7.96 -11.09
C ASP A 79 16.47 -7.50 -11.99
N ARG A 80 16.62 -7.71 -13.29
CA ARG A 80 15.66 -7.34 -14.33
C ARG A 80 15.38 -8.52 -15.22
N VAL A 81 14.21 -8.52 -15.83
CA VAL A 81 13.87 -9.55 -16.82
C VAL A 81 14.67 -9.28 -18.09
N GLY A 82 15.39 -10.29 -18.57
CA GLY A 82 16.07 -10.19 -19.87
C GLY A 82 15.03 -10.10 -20.99
N VAL A 83 15.08 -9.01 -21.76
CA VAL A 83 14.24 -8.77 -22.94
C VAL A 83 15.15 -8.50 -24.15
N THR A 84 14.60 -8.66 -25.36
CA THR A 84 15.33 -8.40 -26.60
C THR A 84 15.66 -6.92 -26.75
N ASN A 85 16.81 -6.63 -27.30
CA ASN A 85 17.14 -5.29 -27.83
C ASN A 85 16.49 -5.07 -29.21
N ALA A 86 16.64 -3.88 -29.79
CA ALA A 86 15.98 -3.55 -31.06
C ALA A 86 16.43 -4.44 -32.21
N GLU A 87 17.70 -4.82 -32.31
CA GLU A 87 18.22 -5.65 -33.39
C GLU A 87 17.72 -7.10 -33.27
N GLU A 88 17.77 -7.65 -32.07
CA GLU A 88 17.22 -8.98 -31.79
C GLU A 88 15.71 -9.02 -32.05
N PHE A 89 14.98 -7.98 -31.63
CA PHE A 89 13.56 -7.88 -31.90
C PHE A 89 13.24 -7.85 -33.38
N LYS A 90 13.92 -7.00 -34.18
CA LYS A 90 13.73 -6.92 -35.64
C LYS A 90 14.00 -8.25 -36.32
N MET A 91 15.06 -8.94 -35.90
CA MET A 91 15.40 -10.26 -36.46
C MET A 91 14.27 -11.28 -36.20
N LEU A 92 13.86 -11.40 -34.92
CA LEU A 92 12.83 -12.40 -34.54
C LEU A 92 11.45 -12.07 -35.15
N TYR A 93 11.08 -10.78 -35.16
CA TYR A 93 9.80 -10.36 -35.70
C TYR A 93 9.72 -10.58 -37.24
N ASN A 94 10.80 -10.25 -37.99
CA ASN A 94 10.84 -10.49 -39.39
C ASN A 94 10.85 -12.01 -39.71
N GLU A 95 11.55 -12.83 -38.93
CA GLU A 95 11.50 -14.28 -39.07
C GLU A 95 10.07 -14.83 -38.89
N GLN A 96 9.34 -14.29 -37.90
CA GLN A 96 7.94 -14.62 -37.70
C GLN A 96 7.08 -14.24 -38.93
N LEU A 97 7.22 -13.01 -39.42
CA LEU A 97 6.46 -12.53 -40.59
C LEU A 97 6.73 -13.38 -41.84
N ILE A 98 7.98 -13.66 -42.13
CA ILE A 98 8.38 -14.49 -43.26
C ILE A 98 7.81 -15.91 -43.14
N SER A 99 7.83 -16.47 -41.91
CA SER A 99 7.25 -17.79 -41.66
C SER A 99 5.75 -17.87 -41.91
N GLN A 100 5.07 -16.71 -41.78
CA GLN A 100 3.64 -16.55 -42.08
C GLN A 100 3.34 -16.16 -43.52
N GLY A 101 4.38 -16.05 -44.37
CA GLY A 101 4.25 -15.66 -45.78
C GLY A 101 4.05 -14.15 -45.98
N SER A 102 4.38 -13.34 -45.00
CA SER A 102 4.32 -11.86 -45.08
C SER A 102 5.69 -11.27 -45.38
N ASP A 103 5.71 -10.05 -45.92
CA ASP A 103 6.96 -9.31 -46.14
C ASP A 103 7.54 -8.82 -44.79
N PRO A 104 8.86 -8.60 -44.70
CA PRO A 104 9.48 -7.97 -43.55
C PRO A 104 8.85 -6.61 -43.21
N TYR A 105 8.81 -6.27 -41.89
CA TYR A 105 8.25 -5.01 -41.44
C TYR A 105 9.15 -3.81 -41.83
N ASP A 106 8.55 -2.67 -42.16
CA ASP A 106 9.27 -1.44 -42.42
C ASP A 106 9.59 -0.69 -41.11
N TYR A 107 10.86 -0.67 -40.76
CA TYR A 107 11.38 -0.04 -39.53
C TYR A 107 11.84 1.42 -39.74
N THR A 108 11.58 2.03 -40.90
CA THR A 108 12.11 3.37 -41.23
C THR A 108 11.76 4.43 -40.17
N GLN A 109 10.58 4.35 -39.60
CA GLN A 109 10.10 5.25 -38.55
C GLN A 109 10.39 4.74 -37.12
N TRP A 110 10.92 3.54 -36.97
CA TRP A 110 11.13 2.86 -35.68
C TRP A 110 12.62 2.67 -35.42
N THR A 111 13.29 3.79 -35.07
CA THR A 111 14.76 3.82 -34.93
C THR A 111 15.24 3.73 -33.48
N GLY A 112 14.33 3.50 -32.53
CA GLY A 112 14.65 3.37 -31.13
C GLY A 112 15.41 2.08 -30.80
N ASN A 113 16.07 2.09 -29.66
CA ASN A 113 16.60 0.91 -28.97
C ASN A 113 16.40 1.11 -27.47
N THR A 114 15.13 1.10 -27.06
CA THR A 114 14.69 1.52 -25.75
C THR A 114 14.67 0.35 -24.77
N ASP A 115 15.40 0.46 -23.68
CA ASP A 115 15.23 -0.39 -22.50
C ASP A 115 14.09 0.18 -21.66
N TRP A 116 12.88 -0.31 -21.90
CA TRP A 116 11.68 0.15 -21.22
C TRP A 116 11.69 -0.07 -19.71
N GLN A 117 12.40 -1.10 -19.23
CA GLN A 117 12.56 -1.31 -17.79
C GLN A 117 13.40 -0.20 -17.17
N ASN A 118 14.47 0.24 -17.85
CA ASN A 118 15.29 1.35 -17.38
C ASN A 118 14.53 2.68 -17.35
N GLU A 119 13.61 2.86 -18.30
CA GLU A 119 12.80 4.07 -18.40
C GLU A 119 11.77 4.21 -17.26
N ILE A 120 11.22 3.11 -16.76
CA ILE A 120 10.18 3.15 -15.71
C ILE A 120 10.73 2.96 -14.31
N PHE A 121 11.91 2.35 -14.16
CA PHE A 121 12.48 2.06 -12.86
C PHE A 121 13.27 3.24 -12.29
N GLN A 122 13.31 3.29 -10.97
CA GLN A 122 14.08 4.27 -10.21
C GLN A 122 14.63 3.66 -8.91
N THR A 123 15.61 4.34 -8.32
CA THR A 123 15.97 4.07 -6.93
C THR A 123 14.99 4.80 -6.02
N GLY A 124 14.20 4.02 -5.27
CA GLY A 124 13.23 4.56 -4.32
C GLY A 124 13.87 4.96 -3.00
N PHE A 125 13.33 5.99 -2.35
CA PHE A 125 13.71 6.42 -1.01
C PHE A 125 12.70 5.95 0.02
N LEU A 126 13.19 5.43 1.15
CA LEU A 126 12.37 4.96 2.27
C LEU A 126 12.74 5.72 3.54
N THR A 127 11.76 6.24 4.25
CA THR A 127 11.94 6.71 5.63
C THR A 127 10.82 6.20 6.53
N ASN A 128 11.20 5.77 7.74
CA ASN A 128 10.28 5.29 8.76
C ASN A 128 10.63 5.96 10.09
N ASN A 129 9.74 6.82 10.57
CA ASN A 129 9.94 7.63 11.75
C ASN A 129 8.85 7.32 12.77
N ASN A 130 9.26 6.97 13.98
CA ASN A 130 8.35 6.62 15.06
C ASN A 130 8.75 7.36 16.33
N VAL A 131 7.75 7.94 16.98
CA VAL A 131 7.90 8.57 18.29
C VAL A 131 6.89 7.95 19.22
N SER A 132 7.33 7.50 20.39
CA SER A 132 6.39 7.02 21.41
C SER A 132 6.70 7.62 22.78
N ILE A 133 5.64 7.89 23.52
CA ILE A 133 5.67 8.38 24.89
C ILE A 133 4.93 7.36 25.74
N THR A 134 5.56 6.89 26.78
CA THR A 134 4.97 5.92 27.71
C THR A 134 5.21 6.38 29.13
N GLY A 135 4.21 6.27 29.98
CA GLY A 135 4.31 6.56 31.38
C GLY A 135 3.27 5.79 32.18
N ALA A 136 3.63 5.37 33.37
CA ALA A 136 2.71 4.72 34.29
C ALA A 136 3.01 5.06 35.72
N THR A 137 1.94 5.30 36.47
CA THR A 137 1.90 5.41 37.92
C THR A 137 1.02 4.29 38.47
N ASP A 138 0.87 4.21 39.76
CA ASP A 138 -0.05 3.24 40.39
C ASP A 138 -1.51 3.44 39.95
N LYS A 139 -1.89 4.69 39.60
CA LYS A 139 -3.27 5.06 39.25
C LYS A 139 -3.51 5.30 37.79
N SER A 140 -2.47 5.50 36.98
CA SER A 140 -2.62 5.80 35.56
C SER A 140 -1.52 5.17 34.73
N LYS A 141 -1.90 4.67 33.55
CA LYS A 141 -0.98 4.18 32.54
C LYS A 141 -1.36 4.78 31.22
N PHE A 142 -0.38 5.26 30.46
CA PHE A 142 -0.63 5.78 29.13
C PHE A 142 0.50 5.42 28.17
N TYR A 143 0.14 5.17 26.95
CA TYR A 143 1.01 5.00 25.80
C TYR A 143 0.47 5.84 24.65
N LEU A 144 1.34 6.63 24.03
CA LEU A 144 1.08 7.34 22.79
C LEU A 144 2.18 6.98 21.80
N GLY A 145 1.83 6.41 20.67
CA GLY A 145 2.70 6.13 19.55
C GLY A 145 2.27 6.93 18.32
N LEU A 146 3.21 7.55 17.65
CA LEU A 146 3.04 8.25 16.39
C LEU A 146 4.02 7.66 15.38
N GLY A 147 3.55 7.31 14.20
CA GLY A 147 4.39 6.76 13.15
C GLY A 147 4.16 7.45 11.83
N TYR A 148 5.22 7.68 11.10
CA TYR A 148 5.20 8.18 9.73
C TYR A 148 6.13 7.37 8.85
N VAL A 149 5.58 6.78 7.81
CA VAL A 149 6.31 6.04 6.79
C VAL A 149 6.10 6.73 5.45
N MET A 150 7.18 7.06 4.78
CA MET A 150 7.20 7.46 3.39
C MET A 150 8.10 6.48 2.63
N GLU A 151 7.57 5.91 1.57
CA GLU A 151 8.30 4.98 0.72
C GLU A 151 8.04 5.34 -0.74
N GLU A 152 9.10 5.65 -1.45
CA GLU A 152 9.10 5.71 -2.90
C GLU A 152 9.39 4.32 -3.42
N GLY A 153 8.58 3.85 -4.35
CA GLY A 153 8.75 2.55 -4.97
C GLY A 153 9.88 2.52 -5.98
N SER A 154 10.16 1.33 -6.47
CA SER A 154 11.14 1.13 -7.53
C SER A 154 10.61 1.48 -8.92
N ILE A 155 9.31 1.79 -9.03
CA ILE A 155 8.68 2.30 -10.25
C ILE A 155 8.45 3.79 -10.07
N LYS A 156 8.74 4.57 -11.11
CA LYS A 156 8.43 6.01 -11.13
C LYS A 156 6.96 6.22 -10.77
N THR A 157 6.64 7.27 -10.00
CA THR A 157 5.31 7.61 -9.48
C THR A 157 4.77 6.75 -8.34
N GLU A 158 5.39 5.62 -8.02
CA GLU A 158 5.00 4.78 -6.89
C GLU A 158 5.41 5.45 -5.57
N LYS A 159 4.44 5.87 -4.76
CA LYS A 159 4.71 6.52 -3.48
C LYS A 159 3.68 6.16 -2.42
N LEU A 160 4.14 5.50 -1.35
CA LEU A 160 3.38 5.25 -0.13
C LEU A 160 3.63 6.37 0.89
N ASN A 161 2.56 6.92 1.44
CA ASN A 161 2.63 7.77 2.63
C ASN A 161 1.65 7.21 3.66
N LYS A 162 2.17 6.82 4.83
CA LYS A 162 1.37 6.27 5.91
C LYS A 162 1.63 7.01 7.21
N PHE A 163 0.58 7.48 7.84
CA PHE A 163 0.59 8.06 9.17
C PHE A 163 -0.23 7.18 10.11
N THR A 164 0.31 6.88 11.29
CA THR A 164 -0.32 6.04 12.31
C THR A 164 -0.32 6.73 13.67
N VAL A 165 -1.41 6.53 14.40
CA VAL A 165 -1.56 6.97 15.80
C VAL A 165 -2.02 5.77 16.60
N ASN A 166 -1.37 5.52 17.73
CA ASN A 166 -1.76 4.50 18.69
C ASN A 166 -1.80 5.13 20.08
N LEU A 167 -2.97 5.15 20.69
CA LEU A 167 -3.19 5.71 22.01
C LEU A 167 -3.85 4.66 22.90
N ASN A 168 -3.26 4.44 24.05
CA ASN A 168 -3.74 3.50 25.04
C ASN A 168 -3.65 4.14 26.42
N SER A 169 -4.73 4.19 27.14
CA SER A 169 -4.77 4.79 28.47
C SER A 169 -5.68 4.00 29.40
N GLU A 170 -5.23 3.85 30.64
CA GLU A 170 -5.94 3.18 31.72
C GLU A 170 -5.82 4.01 33.01
N TYR A 171 -6.91 4.20 33.69
CA TYR A 171 -7.00 4.95 34.93
C TYR A 171 -7.71 4.16 36.02
N SER A 172 -7.10 4.04 37.19
CA SER A 172 -7.72 3.56 38.42
C SER A 172 -8.26 4.75 39.16
N VAL A 173 -9.59 5.01 39.04
CA VAL A 173 -10.25 6.13 39.71
C VAL A 173 -10.30 5.91 41.21
N THR A 174 -10.62 4.66 41.57
CA THR A 174 -10.58 4.13 42.93
C THR A 174 -9.96 2.75 42.94
N ASP A 175 -9.80 2.13 44.12
CA ASP A 175 -9.27 0.77 44.23
C ASP A 175 -10.22 -0.28 43.59
N PHE A 176 -11.50 0.04 43.42
CA PHE A 176 -12.50 -0.84 42.87
C PHE A 176 -13.02 -0.40 41.49
N LEU A 177 -12.66 0.80 40.98
CA LEU A 177 -13.15 1.32 39.71
C LEU A 177 -11.99 1.69 38.79
N ARG A 178 -11.96 1.04 37.64
CA ARG A 178 -10.99 1.31 36.55
C ARG A 178 -11.73 1.63 35.27
N PHE A 179 -11.19 2.53 34.48
CA PHE A 179 -11.64 2.77 33.11
C PHE A 179 -10.44 2.95 32.19
N GLY A 180 -10.65 2.71 30.93
CA GLY A 180 -9.60 2.92 29.96
C GLY A 180 -10.14 3.01 28.56
N PHE A 181 -9.26 3.44 27.66
CA PHE A 181 -9.58 3.52 26.25
C PHE A 181 -8.35 3.19 25.40
N GLN A 182 -8.62 2.70 24.22
CA GLN A 182 -7.64 2.41 23.18
C GLN A 182 -8.12 3.03 21.89
N LEU A 183 -7.21 3.65 21.14
CA LEU A 183 -7.48 4.24 19.85
C LEU A 183 -6.32 3.95 18.92
N ASN A 184 -6.63 3.37 17.76
CA ASN A 184 -5.70 3.19 16.67
C ASN A 184 -6.23 3.94 15.45
N GLY A 185 -5.42 4.82 14.90
CA GLY A 185 -5.75 5.57 13.70
C GLY A 185 -4.69 5.35 12.63
N VAL A 186 -5.12 5.25 11.39
CA VAL A 186 -4.24 5.23 10.24
C VAL A 186 -4.82 6.04 9.10
N ARG A 187 -3.95 6.75 8.44
CA ARG A 187 -4.16 7.33 7.13
C ARG A 187 -3.06 6.84 6.23
N ALA A 188 -3.41 6.18 5.12
CA ALA A 188 -2.45 5.70 4.15
C ALA A 188 -2.86 6.13 2.74
N LYS A 189 -1.90 6.71 2.01
CA LYS A 189 -1.99 6.89 0.56
C LYS A 189 -1.16 5.80 -0.07
N TYR A 190 -1.82 4.95 -0.85
CA TYR A 190 -1.18 3.83 -1.52
C TYR A 190 -0.72 4.22 -2.91
N PRO A 191 0.40 3.63 -3.37
CA PRO A 191 0.82 3.79 -4.75
C PRO A 191 -0.16 3.10 -5.70
N ASP A 192 -0.29 3.65 -6.89
CA ASP A 192 -0.91 2.98 -8.03
C ASP A 192 0.20 2.77 -9.08
N ALA A 193 1.02 1.75 -8.83
CA ALA A 193 2.13 1.41 -9.71
C ALA A 193 1.62 0.68 -10.94
N LYS A 194 1.80 1.28 -12.10
CA LYS A 194 1.48 0.72 -13.41
C LYS A 194 2.68 0.85 -14.34
N GLY A 195 2.68 0.09 -15.41
CA GLY A 195 3.68 0.20 -16.47
C GLY A 195 4.65 -0.96 -16.57
N VAL A 196 4.83 -1.81 -15.53
CA VAL A 196 5.74 -2.97 -15.60
C VAL A 196 5.34 -3.93 -16.71
N ASP A 197 4.07 -4.32 -16.77
CA ASP A 197 3.56 -5.21 -17.83
C ASP A 197 3.76 -4.59 -19.22
N GLY A 198 3.51 -3.29 -19.35
CA GLY A 198 3.80 -2.55 -20.58
C GLY A 198 5.28 -2.54 -20.93
N ALA A 199 6.15 -2.32 -19.94
CA ALA A 199 7.60 -2.30 -20.17
C ALA A 199 8.21 -3.64 -20.57
N LEU A 200 7.62 -4.75 -20.11
CA LEU A 200 8.05 -6.08 -20.51
C LEU A 200 7.57 -6.49 -21.91
N LYS A 201 6.50 -5.86 -22.40
CA LYS A 201 5.86 -6.18 -23.69
C LYS A 201 6.17 -5.18 -24.78
N ALA A 202 6.48 -3.92 -24.45
CA ALA A 202 6.69 -2.88 -25.44
C ALA A 202 7.90 -3.18 -26.33
N ALA A 203 7.69 -3.05 -27.63
CA ALA A 203 8.75 -3.25 -28.61
C ALA A 203 9.90 -2.25 -28.41
N PRO A 204 11.15 -2.71 -28.32
CA PRO A 204 12.30 -1.84 -28.05
C PRO A 204 12.64 -0.88 -29.21
N ILE A 205 12.07 -1.10 -30.39
CA ILE A 205 12.27 -0.26 -31.59
C ILE A 205 11.60 1.11 -31.50
N ALA A 206 10.65 1.30 -30.58
CA ALA A 206 9.97 2.57 -30.43
C ALA A 206 10.83 3.53 -29.58
N PRO A 207 11.03 4.79 -30.02
CA PRO A 207 11.64 5.83 -29.20
C PRO A 207 10.76 6.17 -27.99
N THR A 208 11.36 6.72 -26.96
CA THR A 208 10.62 7.21 -25.77
C THR A 208 9.79 8.45 -26.13
N HIS A 209 10.41 9.41 -26.80
CA HIS A 209 9.84 10.68 -27.21
C HIS A 209 10.22 11.01 -28.65
N ASP A 210 9.37 11.76 -29.31
CA ASP A 210 9.70 12.41 -30.57
C ASP A 210 10.62 13.60 -30.31
N LEU A 211 11.70 13.72 -31.10
CA LEU A 211 12.74 14.72 -30.90
C LEU A 211 12.31 16.15 -31.22
N GLU A 212 11.35 16.30 -32.13
CA GLU A 212 10.89 17.63 -32.56
C GLU A 212 9.78 18.18 -31.67
N SER A 213 8.78 17.37 -31.39
CA SER A 213 7.61 17.79 -30.58
C SER A 213 7.78 17.58 -29.08
N GLY A 214 8.73 16.72 -28.66
CA GLY A 214 8.93 16.32 -27.28
C GLY A 214 7.77 15.47 -26.73
N LEU A 215 6.82 15.04 -27.55
CA LEU A 215 5.71 14.20 -27.15
C LEU A 215 6.15 12.75 -26.96
N ILE A 216 5.55 12.05 -26.01
CA ILE A 216 5.76 10.61 -25.84
C ILE A 216 5.36 9.89 -27.13
N HIS A 217 6.23 9.03 -27.62
CA HIS A 217 6.02 8.28 -28.87
C HIS A 217 5.00 7.16 -28.66
N THR A 218 4.14 6.87 -29.63
CA THR A 218 3.30 5.68 -29.63
C THR A 218 4.16 4.42 -29.84
N LEU A 219 3.61 3.25 -29.58
CA LEU A 219 4.19 1.98 -30.03
C LEU A 219 3.82 1.69 -31.49
N PRO A 220 4.53 0.77 -32.17
CA PRO A 220 4.21 0.36 -33.54
C PRO A 220 2.75 -0.12 -33.68
N ASP A 221 2.19 0.02 -34.87
CA ASP A 221 0.80 -0.28 -35.23
C ASP A 221 0.39 -1.71 -34.86
N PHE A 222 1.27 -2.69 -35.08
CA PHE A 222 1.02 -4.10 -34.75
C PHE A 222 0.88 -4.35 -33.24
N GLN A 223 1.27 -3.39 -32.38
CA GLN A 223 1.31 -3.58 -30.93
C GLN A 223 0.42 -2.59 -30.16
N ARG A 224 0.25 -1.35 -30.64
CA ARG A 224 -0.42 -0.26 -29.91
C ARG A 224 -1.88 -0.51 -29.53
N ALA A 225 -2.54 -1.44 -30.17
CA ALA A 225 -3.89 -1.85 -29.80
C ALA A 225 -3.93 -2.65 -28.48
N GLN A 226 -2.83 -3.26 -28.08
CA GLN A 226 -2.73 -4.13 -26.91
C GLN A 226 -1.82 -3.60 -25.82
N VAL A 227 -0.80 -2.85 -26.19
CA VAL A 227 0.22 -2.30 -25.29
C VAL A 227 0.37 -0.80 -25.54
N TRP A 228 0.36 -0.03 -24.48
CA TRP A 228 0.67 1.39 -24.53
C TRP A 228 2.13 1.63 -24.19
N ASN A 229 2.69 2.74 -24.68
CA ASN A 229 4.00 3.18 -24.24
C ASN A 229 4.02 3.31 -22.72
N PRO A 230 4.92 2.61 -22.01
CA PRO A 230 4.97 2.58 -20.54
C PRO A 230 5.07 3.96 -19.90
N LEU A 231 5.68 4.94 -20.59
CA LEU A 231 5.84 6.31 -20.10
C LEU A 231 4.50 7.04 -19.98
N ILE A 232 3.49 6.68 -20.77
CA ILE A 232 2.14 7.25 -20.64
C ILE A 232 1.59 7.01 -19.22
N GLU A 233 1.79 5.80 -18.68
CA GLU A 233 1.33 5.48 -17.33
C GLU A 233 2.23 6.10 -16.26
N THR A 234 3.55 6.09 -16.44
CA THR A 234 4.49 6.55 -15.40
C THR A 234 4.66 8.08 -15.37
N GLU A 235 4.58 8.78 -16.49
CA GLU A 235 4.83 10.22 -16.54
C GLU A 235 3.54 11.06 -16.61
N LEU A 236 2.51 10.56 -17.30
CA LEU A 236 1.32 11.36 -17.59
C LEU A 236 0.12 10.96 -16.72
N ARG A 237 -0.10 9.67 -16.46
CA ARG A 237 -1.31 9.20 -15.78
C ARG A 237 -1.10 8.85 -14.32
N GLY A 238 0.03 8.23 -13.97
CA GLY A 238 0.28 7.73 -12.62
C GLY A 238 0.24 8.80 -11.54
N ALA A 239 0.68 10.02 -11.83
CA ALA A 239 0.64 11.15 -10.91
C ALA A 239 -0.78 11.59 -10.53
N HIS A 240 -1.78 11.27 -11.36
CA HIS A 240 -3.18 11.66 -11.17
C HIS A 240 -4.01 10.61 -10.45
N ASN A 241 -3.48 9.40 -10.30
CA ASN A 241 -4.15 8.33 -9.57
C ASN A 241 -3.95 8.51 -8.06
N LYS A 242 -5.04 8.35 -7.31
CA LYS A 242 -5.02 8.49 -5.85
C LYS A 242 -5.79 7.33 -5.24
N SER A 243 -5.16 6.66 -4.28
CA SER A 243 -5.80 5.67 -3.42
C SER A 243 -5.51 6.05 -1.98
N GLU A 244 -6.53 6.36 -1.21
CA GLU A 244 -6.40 6.85 0.16
C GLU A 244 -7.33 6.08 1.08
N ASN A 245 -6.75 5.54 2.15
CA ASN A 245 -7.46 4.78 3.16
C ASN A 245 -7.32 5.45 4.52
N TYR A 246 -8.45 5.53 5.21
CA TYR A 246 -8.54 5.97 6.60
C TYR A 246 -9.15 4.85 7.43
N ARG A 247 -8.60 4.60 8.60
CA ARG A 247 -9.24 3.76 9.58
C ARG A 247 -9.02 4.30 10.96
N VAL A 248 -10.07 4.29 11.75
CA VAL A 248 -10.04 4.61 13.18
C VAL A 248 -10.73 3.46 13.89
N ALA A 249 -10.01 2.78 14.75
CA ALA A 249 -10.52 1.67 15.53
C ALA A 249 -10.17 1.89 17.00
N GLY A 250 -11.12 1.65 17.88
CA GLY A 250 -10.90 1.85 19.31
C GLY A 250 -11.93 1.19 20.17
N ASN A 251 -11.64 1.18 21.45
CA ASN A 251 -12.57 0.75 22.49
C ASN A 251 -12.44 1.61 23.73
N VAL A 252 -13.53 1.67 24.48
CA VAL A 252 -13.61 2.23 25.81
C VAL A 252 -14.12 1.15 26.72
N PHE A 253 -13.52 0.97 27.88
CA PHE A 253 -13.95 0.01 28.86
C PHE A 253 -14.04 0.59 30.28
N GLY A 254 -15.00 0.09 31.02
CA GLY A 254 -15.14 0.30 32.45
C GLY A 254 -15.12 -1.04 33.19
N GLU A 255 -14.44 -1.10 34.32
CA GLU A 255 -14.28 -2.30 35.12
C GLU A 255 -14.48 -1.93 36.60
N ILE A 256 -15.41 -2.63 37.24
CA ILE A 256 -15.77 -2.45 38.65
C ILE A 256 -15.61 -3.76 39.43
N ASP A 257 -14.85 -3.74 40.47
CA ASP A 257 -14.71 -4.85 41.44
C ASP A 257 -15.82 -4.76 42.47
N ILE A 258 -16.92 -5.52 42.25
CA ILE A 258 -18.10 -5.54 43.10
C ILE A 258 -17.78 -6.22 44.44
N LEU A 259 -17.03 -7.32 44.37
CA LEU A 259 -16.52 -8.10 45.50
C LEU A 259 -15.07 -8.50 45.24
N LYS A 260 -14.36 -8.97 46.26
CA LYS A 260 -12.94 -9.40 46.10
C LYS A 260 -12.71 -10.40 44.97
N ASN A 261 -13.73 -11.19 44.61
CA ASN A 261 -13.66 -12.22 43.55
C ASN A 261 -14.70 -12.03 42.44
N LEU A 262 -15.36 -10.86 42.39
CA LEU A 262 -16.40 -10.58 41.37
C LEU A 262 -16.13 -9.21 40.75
N THR A 263 -15.67 -9.24 39.51
CA THR A 263 -15.42 -8.06 38.71
C THR A 263 -16.45 -7.98 37.57
N PHE A 264 -17.09 -6.85 37.41
CA PHE A 264 -17.91 -6.55 36.21
C PHE A 264 -17.10 -5.67 35.28
N LYS A 265 -17.09 -6.06 33.99
CA LYS A 265 -16.44 -5.29 32.93
C LYS A 265 -17.42 -5.05 31.78
N ALA A 266 -17.52 -3.80 31.37
CA ALA A 266 -18.24 -3.39 30.17
C ALA A 266 -17.26 -2.77 29.19
N THR A 267 -17.43 -3.07 27.91
CA THR A 267 -16.58 -2.49 26.85
C THR A 267 -17.45 -2.15 25.64
N PHE A 268 -17.19 -0.97 25.10
CA PHE A 268 -17.76 -0.53 23.83
C PHE A 268 -16.64 -0.37 22.81
N SER A 269 -16.79 -0.97 21.63
CA SER A 269 -15.80 -0.95 20.57
C SER A 269 -16.38 -0.35 19.29
N MET A 270 -15.59 0.43 18.58
CA MET A 270 -15.91 1.03 17.29
C MET A 270 -14.75 0.80 16.31
N ASP A 271 -15.09 0.45 15.09
CA ASP A 271 -14.15 0.37 13.97
C ASP A 271 -14.80 1.07 12.77
N TYR A 272 -14.16 2.12 12.30
CA TYR A 272 -14.57 2.87 11.13
C TYR A 272 -13.46 2.83 10.09
N ALA A 273 -13.79 2.42 8.87
CA ALA A 273 -12.88 2.44 7.74
C ALA A 273 -13.51 3.15 6.54
N SER A 274 -12.71 3.91 5.83
CA SER A 274 -13.07 4.57 4.59
C SER A 274 -11.94 4.42 3.58
N SER A 275 -12.26 3.93 2.38
CA SER A 275 -11.35 3.81 1.25
C SER A 275 -11.87 4.67 0.11
N GLN A 276 -10.99 5.46 -0.47
CA GLN A 276 -11.28 6.30 -1.62
C GLN A 276 -10.24 6.06 -2.71
N GLY A 277 -10.71 5.73 -3.90
CA GLY A 277 -9.89 5.63 -5.11
C GLY A 277 -10.35 6.63 -6.14
N ARG A 278 -9.42 7.35 -6.74
CA ARG A 278 -9.65 8.19 -7.91
C ARG A 278 -8.60 7.85 -8.95
N SER A 279 -9.06 7.48 -10.13
CA SER A 279 -8.23 7.32 -11.31
C SER A 279 -8.63 8.38 -12.33
N TYR A 280 -7.67 9.20 -12.71
CA TYR A 280 -7.86 10.24 -13.69
C TYR A 280 -6.81 10.11 -14.79
N SER A 281 -7.27 9.92 -16.01
CA SER A 281 -6.45 9.96 -17.22
C SER A 281 -6.72 11.29 -17.90
N PRO A 282 -5.82 12.26 -17.81
CA PRO A 282 -6.01 13.56 -18.43
C PRO A 282 -6.05 13.45 -19.96
N LEU A 283 -6.59 14.47 -20.59
CA LEU A 283 -6.43 14.66 -22.02
C LEU A 283 -4.95 14.89 -22.31
N ILE A 284 -4.34 13.99 -23.04
CA ILE A 284 -2.94 14.09 -23.43
C ILE A 284 -2.76 13.89 -24.92
N TYR A 285 -1.67 14.39 -25.44
CA TYR A 285 -1.26 14.19 -26.81
C TYR A 285 0.01 13.34 -26.83
N VAL A 286 0.09 12.44 -27.79
CA VAL A 286 1.26 11.59 -28.04
C VAL A 286 1.68 11.77 -29.49
N TYR A 287 2.93 11.43 -29.79
CA TYR A 287 3.41 11.41 -31.17
C TYR A 287 3.05 10.07 -31.79
N ASN A 288 2.37 10.10 -32.92
CA ASN A 288 2.06 8.95 -33.73
C ASN A 288 2.51 9.19 -35.16
N PRO A 289 3.52 8.48 -35.67
CA PRO A 289 4.04 8.72 -37.02
C PRO A 289 3.04 8.39 -38.13
N ASP A 290 1.99 7.59 -37.86
CA ASP A 290 0.99 7.21 -38.85
C ASP A 290 -0.15 8.23 -38.97
N VAL A 291 -0.14 9.30 -38.19
CA VAL A 291 -1.14 10.36 -38.21
C VAL A 291 -0.56 11.59 -38.86
N GLU A 292 -1.33 12.24 -39.74
CA GLU A 292 -0.94 13.50 -40.38
C GLU A 292 -0.61 14.56 -39.29
N GLY A 293 0.58 15.15 -39.36
CA GLY A 293 1.09 16.08 -38.36
C GLY A 293 1.63 15.41 -37.09
N GLY A 294 1.66 14.08 -37.02
CA GLY A 294 2.30 13.34 -35.94
C GLY A 294 1.63 13.41 -34.56
N LYS A 295 0.51 14.12 -34.43
CA LYS A 295 -0.11 14.40 -33.13
C LYS A 295 -1.43 13.64 -32.94
N GLU A 296 -1.43 12.67 -32.07
CA GLU A 296 -2.61 11.90 -31.70
C GLU A 296 -3.12 12.31 -30.30
N ARG A 297 -4.43 12.39 -30.15
CA ARG A 297 -5.11 12.73 -28.92
C ARG A 297 -5.60 11.47 -28.20
N LEU A 298 -5.16 11.28 -26.96
CA LEU A 298 -5.68 10.21 -26.10
C LEU A 298 -6.93 10.70 -25.33
N THR A 299 -7.85 9.77 -25.11
CA THR A 299 -9.13 10.06 -24.47
C THR A 299 -8.96 10.36 -22.99
N GLU A 300 -9.62 11.43 -22.52
CA GLU A 300 -9.78 11.72 -21.10
C GLU A 300 -10.76 10.73 -20.46
N ARG A 301 -10.43 10.28 -19.26
CA ARG A 301 -11.29 9.38 -18.48
C ARG A 301 -11.10 9.62 -16.99
N GLU A 302 -12.21 9.64 -16.26
CA GLU A 302 -12.21 9.69 -14.80
C GLU A 302 -13.04 8.56 -14.22
N SER A 303 -12.54 7.96 -13.13
CA SER A 303 -13.31 7.06 -12.28
C SER A 303 -13.04 7.35 -10.82
N VAL A 304 -14.12 7.33 -10.02
CA VAL A 304 -14.05 7.54 -8.56
C VAL A 304 -14.76 6.39 -7.88
N ASN A 305 -14.03 5.74 -6.97
CA ASN A 305 -14.56 4.67 -6.14
C ASN A 305 -14.48 5.07 -4.67
N GLN A 306 -15.55 4.87 -3.92
CA GLN A 306 -15.58 5.10 -2.48
C GLN A 306 -16.24 3.94 -1.76
N SER A 307 -15.59 3.44 -0.71
CA SER A 307 -16.12 2.44 0.20
C SER A 307 -16.03 2.94 1.63
N LYS A 308 -17.08 2.69 2.42
CA LYS A 308 -17.12 2.99 3.85
C LYS A 308 -17.66 1.80 4.61
N SER A 309 -17.04 1.48 5.74
CA SER A 309 -17.53 0.46 6.65
C SER A 309 -17.49 0.97 8.09
N THR A 310 -18.48 0.58 8.88
CA THR A 310 -18.54 0.89 10.31
C THR A 310 -18.99 -0.36 11.05
N SER A 311 -18.25 -0.74 12.08
CA SER A 311 -18.60 -1.84 12.97
C SER A 311 -18.65 -1.32 14.41
N LEU A 312 -19.71 -1.70 15.12
CA LEU A 312 -19.91 -1.40 16.53
C LEU A 312 -20.10 -2.71 17.30
N ALA A 313 -19.48 -2.81 18.47
CA ALA A 313 -19.65 -3.95 19.39
C ALA A 313 -19.65 -3.46 20.83
N ALA A 314 -20.48 -4.11 21.67
CA ALA A 314 -20.58 -3.85 23.10
C ALA A 314 -20.41 -5.13 23.90
#